data_7aebee152bcff68e2fda749c973da61a
#
_entry.id   7aebee152bcff68e2fda749c973da61a
#
_cell.length_a   1.000
_cell.length_b   1.000
_cell.length_c   1.000
_cell.angle_alpha   90.00
_cell.angle_beta   90.00
_cell.angle_gamma   90.00
#
_symmetry.space_group_name_H-M   'P 1'
#
loop_
_entity.id
_entity.type
_entity.pdbx_description
1 polymer ?
#
loop_
_entity_poly.entity_id
_entity_poly.type
_entity_poly.pdbx_seq_one_letter_code
_entity_poly.pdbx_strand_id
1 'polypeptide(L)'
;MNRFCIIVAATLSLASPASAASLLEGHWTNPQENVVVHIAPCGAALCGRAISGSPRAKAKAIKSGAGNLIGAALMKDLVPTGAGQWKGSMFVPDHNIHAPGTIRMVDANLIRVSGCVLSFICKSQMWKRVG
;
A
#
# COMPACT_ATOMS: atom_id res chain seq x y z
N MET A 1 0.85 -9.58 -64.84
CA MET A 1 0.44 -10.37 -63.70
C MET A 1 1.01 -9.69 -62.44
N ASN A 2 0.20 -8.94 -61.77
CA ASN A 2 0.59 -8.24 -60.56
C ASN A 2 0.29 -9.13 -59.35
N ARG A 3 1.37 -9.60 -58.70
CA ARG A 3 1.25 -10.24 -57.42
C ARG A 3 1.29 -9.13 -56.33
N PHE A 4 0.15 -8.80 -55.81
CA PHE A 4 0.04 -7.96 -54.62
C PHE A 4 0.41 -8.81 -53.40
N CYS A 5 1.60 -8.60 -52.82
CA CYS A 5 1.92 -9.09 -51.50
C CYS A 5 1.19 -8.20 -50.49
N ILE A 6 0.14 -8.74 -49.87
CA ILE A 6 -0.49 -8.11 -48.72
C ILE A 6 0.36 -8.42 -47.51
N ILE A 7 1.15 -7.45 -47.07
CA ILE A 7 1.86 -7.52 -45.78
C ILE A 7 0.81 -7.23 -44.71
N VAL A 8 0.32 -8.26 -44.06
CA VAL A 8 -0.47 -8.12 -42.83
C VAL A 8 0.50 -7.75 -41.72
N ALA A 9 0.59 -6.48 -41.39
CA ALA A 9 1.30 -6.03 -40.20
C ALA A 9 0.48 -6.48 -38.98
N ALA A 10 0.91 -7.54 -38.33
CA ALA A 10 0.37 -7.93 -37.04
C ALA A 10 0.82 -6.89 -36.01
N THR A 11 -0.07 -5.96 -35.67
CA THR A 11 0.14 -5.06 -34.54
C THR A 11 0.00 -5.89 -33.28
N LEU A 12 1.13 -6.28 -32.68
CA LEU A 12 1.16 -6.78 -31.31
C LEU A 12 0.78 -5.61 -30.40
N SER A 13 -0.49 -5.55 -30.00
CA SER A 13 -0.90 -4.70 -28.90
C SER A 13 -0.35 -5.34 -27.61
N LEU A 14 0.74 -4.76 -27.09
CA LEU A 14 1.21 -5.05 -25.75
C LEU A 14 0.16 -4.52 -24.78
N ALA A 15 -0.77 -5.39 -24.36
CA ALA A 15 -1.62 -5.10 -23.23
C ALA A 15 -0.70 -5.01 -22.01
N SER A 16 -0.47 -3.78 -21.49
CA SER A 16 0.17 -3.61 -20.19
C SER A 16 -0.63 -4.38 -19.17
N PRO A 17 -0.05 -5.38 -18.46
CA PRO A 17 -0.76 -5.99 -17.35
C PRO A 17 -1.14 -4.85 -16.40
N ALA A 18 -2.41 -4.84 -15.93
CA ALA A 18 -2.81 -3.94 -14.86
C ALA A 18 -1.72 -4.05 -13.79
N SER A 19 -0.95 -2.98 -13.56
CA SER A 19 0.20 -3.05 -12.68
C SER A 19 -0.28 -3.50 -11.31
N ALA A 20 0.48 -4.37 -10.63
CA ALA A 20 0.17 -4.81 -9.26
C ALA A 20 -0.11 -3.60 -8.36
N ALA A 21 0.50 -2.45 -8.64
CA ALA A 21 0.26 -1.17 -7.97
C ALA A 21 -1.22 -0.76 -7.95
N SER A 22 -1.96 -0.92 -9.07
CA SER A 22 -3.37 -0.51 -9.14
C SER A 22 -4.29 -1.35 -8.26
N LEU A 23 -3.91 -2.58 -7.91
CA LEU A 23 -4.69 -3.44 -7.01
C LEU A 23 -4.63 -2.94 -5.55
N LEU A 24 -3.51 -2.37 -5.15
CA LEU A 24 -3.29 -1.89 -3.80
C LEU A 24 -3.78 -0.44 -3.60
N GLU A 25 -3.85 0.35 -4.66
CA GLU A 25 -4.32 1.73 -4.59
C GLU A 25 -5.74 1.82 -4.06
N GLY A 26 -5.99 2.81 -3.22
CA GLY A 26 -7.30 3.08 -2.65
C GLY A 26 -7.25 3.39 -1.17
N HIS A 27 -8.40 3.32 -0.54
CA HIS A 27 -8.57 3.62 0.87
C HIS A 27 -8.68 2.34 1.69
N TRP A 28 -7.97 2.30 2.80
CA TRP A 28 -7.89 1.13 3.66
C TRP A 28 -7.99 1.54 5.12
N THR A 29 -8.72 0.76 5.91
CA THR A 29 -8.83 0.98 7.36
C THR A 29 -8.20 -0.16 8.15
N ASN A 30 -7.62 0.18 9.28
CA ASN A 30 -7.01 -0.78 10.21
C ASN A 30 -8.08 -1.63 10.93
N PRO A 31 -7.67 -2.72 11.66
CA PRO A 31 -8.63 -3.57 12.36
C PRO A 31 -9.51 -2.86 13.37
N GLN A 32 -8.98 -1.82 14.02
CA GLN A 32 -9.73 -1.01 15.00
C GLN A 32 -10.66 0.00 14.34
N GLU A 33 -10.60 0.15 13.02
CA GLU A 33 -11.41 1.10 12.23
C GLU A 33 -11.28 2.55 12.73
N ASN A 34 -10.11 2.90 13.25
CA ASN A 34 -9.83 4.23 13.80
C ASN A 34 -8.83 5.05 12.98
N VAL A 35 -8.29 4.49 11.91
CA VAL A 35 -7.40 5.16 10.96
C VAL A 35 -7.75 4.70 9.55
N VAL A 36 -7.83 5.64 8.63
CA VAL A 36 -7.94 5.35 7.20
C VAL A 36 -6.71 5.90 6.49
N VAL A 37 -6.09 5.07 5.67
CA VAL A 37 -4.99 5.46 4.80
C VAL A 37 -5.44 5.48 3.35
N HIS A 38 -4.86 6.39 2.58
CA HIS A 38 -4.96 6.39 1.13
C HIS A 38 -3.62 5.91 0.57
N ILE A 39 -3.65 4.78 -0.12
CA ILE A 39 -2.49 4.25 -0.84
C ILE A 39 -2.55 4.74 -2.28
N ALA A 40 -1.51 5.44 -2.69
CA ALA A 40 -1.39 6.06 -4.00
C ALA A 40 0.08 6.15 -4.42
N PRO A 41 0.37 6.38 -5.71
CA PRO A 41 1.74 6.58 -6.16
C PRO A 41 2.42 7.75 -5.46
N CYS A 42 3.69 7.54 -5.07
CA CYS A 42 4.58 8.58 -4.54
C CYS A 42 5.98 8.35 -5.12
N GLY A 43 6.24 8.95 -6.28
CA GLY A 43 7.43 8.64 -7.07
C GLY A 43 7.31 7.27 -7.73
N ALA A 44 8.38 6.48 -7.71
CA ALA A 44 8.43 5.16 -8.34
C ALA A 44 7.76 4.05 -7.50
N ALA A 45 7.33 4.36 -6.27
CA ALA A 45 6.73 3.43 -5.34
C ALA A 45 5.31 3.89 -4.96
N LEU A 46 4.64 3.13 -4.08
CA LEU A 46 3.39 3.53 -3.45
C LEU A 46 3.64 3.99 -2.02
N CYS A 47 2.79 4.87 -1.53
CA CYS A 47 2.75 5.30 -0.14
C CYS A 47 1.32 5.26 0.38
N GLY A 48 1.17 4.95 1.66
CA GLY A 48 -0.09 5.05 2.37
C GLY A 48 -0.04 6.19 3.39
N ARG A 49 -0.81 7.24 3.16
CA ARG A 49 -0.90 8.40 4.07
C ARG A 49 -2.20 8.35 4.82
N ALA A 50 -2.16 8.65 6.12
CA ALA A 50 -3.36 8.78 6.92
C ALA A 50 -4.19 9.98 6.44
N ILE A 51 -5.45 9.74 6.10
CA ILE A 51 -6.41 10.76 5.68
C ILE A 51 -7.50 11.00 6.72
N SER A 52 -7.73 10.05 7.61
CA SER A 52 -8.60 10.22 8.75
C SER A 52 -8.13 9.42 9.95
N GLY A 53 -8.54 9.81 11.11
CA GLY A 53 -8.23 9.13 12.35
C GLY A 53 -9.19 9.56 13.45
N SER A 54 -9.46 8.66 14.41
CA SER A 54 -10.24 8.98 15.59
C SER A 54 -9.51 10.02 16.46
N PRO A 55 -10.23 10.76 17.31
CA PRO A 55 -9.58 11.66 18.26
C PRO A 55 -8.54 10.98 19.15
N ARG A 56 -8.80 9.72 19.53
CA ARG A 56 -7.87 8.92 20.33
C ARG A 56 -6.62 8.54 19.54
N ALA A 57 -6.75 8.14 18.29
CA ALA A 57 -5.61 7.82 17.43
C ALA A 57 -4.72 9.05 17.21
N LYS A 58 -5.33 10.21 16.97
CA LYS A 58 -4.61 11.48 16.83
C LYS A 58 -3.87 11.86 18.12
N ALA A 59 -4.51 11.71 19.28
CA ALA A 59 -3.90 11.99 20.57
C ALA A 59 -2.71 11.09 20.87
N LYS A 60 -2.80 9.80 20.55
CA LYS A 60 -1.70 8.85 20.73
C LYS A 60 -0.49 9.20 19.86
N ALA A 61 -0.71 9.64 18.63
CA ALA A 61 0.37 10.07 17.74
C ALA A 61 1.11 11.29 18.31
N ILE A 62 0.39 12.26 18.84
CA ILE A 62 0.98 13.44 19.50
C ILE A 62 1.75 13.01 20.75
N LYS A 63 1.16 12.18 21.58
CA LYS A 63 1.77 11.73 22.84
C LYS A 63 3.06 10.95 22.62
N SER A 64 3.14 10.15 21.57
CA SER A 64 4.33 9.38 21.23
C SER A 64 5.47 10.23 20.65
N GLY A 65 5.20 11.48 20.27
CA GLY A 65 6.15 12.33 19.56
C GLY A 65 6.09 12.22 18.04
N ALA A 66 5.17 11.41 17.50
CA ALA A 66 5.00 11.27 16.05
C ALA A 66 4.42 12.53 15.39
N GLY A 67 3.71 13.36 16.16
CA GLY A 67 3.10 14.59 15.66
C GLY A 67 1.71 14.36 15.06
N ASN A 68 1.39 15.11 13.99
CA ASN A 68 0.09 15.03 13.35
C ASN A 68 -0.09 13.69 12.61
N LEU A 69 -1.12 12.95 12.99
CA LEU A 69 -1.47 11.70 12.31
C LEU A 69 -1.91 11.96 10.87
N ILE A 70 -2.76 12.95 10.64
CA ILE A 70 -3.29 13.25 9.31
C ILE A 70 -2.17 13.76 8.41
N GLY A 71 -2.01 13.12 7.25
CA GLY A 71 -0.92 13.38 6.31
C GLY A 71 0.34 12.56 6.57
N ALA A 72 0.45 11.88 7.71
CA ALA A 72 1.60 11.04 8.01
C ALA A 72 1.66 9.83 7.07
N ALA A 73 2.85 9.54 6.54
CA ALA A 73 3.08 8.35 5.73
C ALA A 73 3.24 7.13 6.66
N LEU A 74 2.17 6.35 6.79
CA LEU A 74 2.19 5.12 7.61
C LEU A 74 2.80 3.95 6.86
N MET A 75 2.77 3.99 5.55
CA MET A 75 3.37 3.00 4.66
C MET A 75 4.18 3.74 3.60
N LYS A 76 5.46 3.42 3.46
CA LYS A 76 6.37 4.11 2.53
C LYS A 76 7.14 3.12 1.68
N ASP A 77 7.54 3.59 0.50
CA ASP A 77 8.41 2.85 -0.41
C ASP A 77 7.88 1.45 -0.73
N LEU A 78 6.56 1.35 -0.91
CA LEU A 78 5.91 0.09 -1.25
C LEU A 78 6.25 -0.29 -2.68
N VAL A 79 7.02 -1.36 -2.84
CA VAL A 79 7.43 -1.91 -4.12
C VAL A 79 6.96 -3.36 -4.27
N PRO A 80 6.50 -3.77 -5.45
CA PRO A 80 6.08 -5.15 -5.67
C PRO A 80 7.23 -6.14 -5.46
N THR A 81 6.93 -7.25 -4.79
CA THR A 81 7.87 -8.37 -4.60
C THR A 81 7.40 -9.66 -5.26
N GLY A 82 6.17 -9.66 -5.75
CA GLY A 82 5.52 -10.78 -6.40
C GLY A 82 4.06 -10.43 -6.67
N ALA A 83 3.32 -11.36 -7.25
CA ALA A 83 1.90 -11.17 -7.52
C ALA A 83 1.14 -10.92 -6.20
N GLY A 84 0.52 -9.75 -6.09
CA GLY A 84 -0.25 -9.37 -4.89
C GLY A 84 0.58 -9.18 -3.63
N GLN A 85 1.87 -8.91 -3.76
CA GLN A 85 2.78 -8.73 -2.63
C GLN A 85 3.67 -7.50 -2.80
N TRP A 86 3.88 -6.78 -1.70
CA TRP A 86 4.73 -5.58 -1.63
C TRP A 86 5.58 -5.61 -0.37
N LYS A 87 6.72 -4.95 -0.43
CA LYS A 87 7.53 -4.63 0.73
C LYS A 87 7.73 -3.12 0.84
N GLY A 88 8.00 -2.65 2.03
CA GLY A 88 8.25 -1.24 2.28
C GLY A 88 8.57 -0.98 3.74
N SER A 89 8.44 0.27 4.14
CA SER A 89 8.62 0.72 5.51
C SER A 89 7.26 1.05 6.12
N MET A 90 7.03 0.53 7.32
CA MET A 90 5.82 0.80 8.10
C MET A 90 6.14 1.75 9.24
N PHE A 91 5.23 2.68 9.48
CA PHE A 91 5.32 3.62 10.59
C PHE A 91 4.14 3.42 11.54
N VAL A 92 4.43 3.19 12.81
CA VAL A 92 3.44 3.01 13.88
C VAL A 92 3.38 4.29 14.70
N PRO A 93 2.40 5.17 14.46
CA PRO A 93 2.36 6.47 15.09
C PRO A 93 2.11 6.42 16.61
N ASP A 94 1.43 5.40 17.09
CA ASP A 94 1.16 5.21 18.52
C ASP A 94 2.44 5.07 19.37
N HIS A 95 3.50 4.57 18.76
CA HIS A 95 4.79 4.31 19.41
C HIS A 95 5.94 5.07 18.76
N ASN A 96 5.68 5.83 17.70
CA ASN A 96 6.70 6.55 16.94
C ASN A 96 7.84 5.61 16.48
N ILE A 97 7.46 4.47 15.92
CA ILE A 97 8.39 3.42 15.48
C ILE A 97 8.26 3.20 13.98
N HIS A 98 9.41 3.08 13.31
CA HIS A 98 9.52 2.62 11.93
C HIS A 98 10.02 1.18 11.91
N ALA A 99 9.45 0.36 11.02
CA ALA A 99 9.84 -1.02 10.84
C ALA A 99 9.69 -1.44 9.38
N PRO A 100 10.56 -2.34 8.88
CA PRO A 100 10.32 -2.96 7.59
C PRO A 100 9.05 -3.79 7.65
N GLY A 101 8.31 -3.81 6.54
CA GLY A 101 7.06 -4.51 6.49
C GLY A 101 6.70 -5.02 5.10
N THR A 102 5.67 -5.83 5.07
CA THR A 102 5.12 -6.42 3.85
C THR A 102 3.61 -6.24 3.80
N ILE A 103 3.09 -6.18 2.58
CA ILE A 103 1.65 -6.20 2.34
C ILE A 103 1.36 -7.34 1.38
N ARG A 104 0.30 -8.10 1.67
CA ARG A 104 -0.20 -9.16 0.80
C ARG A 104 -1.70 -8.99 0.57
N MET A 105 -2.13 -9.04 -0.69
CA MET A 105 -3.55 -9.13 -1.01
C MET A 105 -4.08 -10.49 -0.53
N VAL A 106 -5.14 -10.45 0.29
CA VAL A 106 -5.91 -11.65 0.66
C VAL A 106 -7.06 -11.83 -0.34
N ASP A 107 -7.76 -10.74 -0.63
CA ASP A 107 -8.74 -10.63 -1.70
C ASP A 107 -8.80 -9.16 -2.17
N ALA A 108 -9.73 -8.81 -3.05
CA ALA A 108 -9.82 -7.46 -3.61
C ALA A 108 -10.05 -6.36 -2.55
N ASN A 109 -10.60 -6.71 -1.38
CA ASN A 109 -11.01 -5.78 -0.33
C ASN A 109 -10.33 -6.03 1.02
N LEU A 110 -9.34 -6.92 1.05
CA LEU A 110 -8.66 -7.31 2.28
C LEU A 110 -7.17 -7.49 2.02
N ILE A 111 -6.35 -6.83 2.81
CA ILE A 111 -4.90 -6.98 2.78
C ILE A 111 -4.37 -7.36 4.16
N ARG A 112 -3.28 -8.12 4.16
CA ARG A 112 -2.51 -8.39 5.36
C ARG A 112 -1.30 -7.45 5.36
N VAL A 113 -1.20 -6.63 6.39
CA VAL A 113 -0.06 -5.75 6.64
C VAL A 113 0.75 -6.35 7.77
N SER A 114 2.02 -6.63 7.51
CA SER A 114 2.93 -7.25 8.47
C SER A 114 4.17 -6.38 8.65
N GLY A 115 4.67 -6.29 9.87
CA GLY A 115 5.90 -5.59 10.19
C GLY A 115 6.66 -6.31 11.28
N CYS A 116 7.99 -6.22 11.23
CA CYS A 116 8.87 -6.84 12.22
C CYS A 116 9.78 -5.79 12.86
N VAL A 117 9.73 -5.71 14.19
CA VAL A 117 10.64 -4.89 14.99
C VAL A 117 11.74 -5.80 15.53
N LEU A 118 13.00 -5.34 15.50
CA LEU A 118 14.16 -6.11 15.97
C LEU A 118 14.31 -7.47 15.27
N SER A 119 13.86 -7.60 14.05
CA SER A 119 13.98 -8.79 13.19
C SER A 119 13.25 -10.06 13.69
N PHE A 120 12.72 -10.10 14.89
CA PHE A 120 12.07 -11.28 15.46
C PHE A 120 10.71 -11.02 16.12
N ILE A 121 10.34 -9.76 16.38
CA ILE A 121 9.00 -9.41 16.88
C ILE A 121 8.16 -8.94 15.69
N CYS A 122 7.37 -9.86 15.15
CA CYS A 122 6.53 -9.58 13.97
C CYS A 122 5.07 -9.50 14.37
N LYS A 123 4.34 -8.54 13.78
CA LYS A 123 2.90 -8.39 13.93
C LYS A 123 2.25 -8.29 12.57
N SER A 124 1.09 -8.88 12.43
CA SER A 124 0.25 -8.80 11.23
C SER A 124 -1.10 -8.23 11.57
N GLN A 125 -1.64 -7.41 10.67
CA GLN A 125 -2.97 -6.84 10.77
C GLN A 125 -3.69 -7.00 9.46
N MET A 126 -5.00 -7.24 9.54
CA MET A 126 -5.87 -7.30 8.38
C MET A 126 -6.53 -5.93 8.18
N TRP A 127 -6.26 -5.31 7.05
CA TRP A 127 -6.81 -4.01 6.69
C TRP A 127 -7.88 -4.20 5.63
N LYS A 128 -8.99 -3.49 5.78
CA LYS A 128 -10.15 -3.58 4.88
C LYS A 128 -10.19 -2.37 3.96
N ARG A 129 -10.56 -2.62 2.70
CA ARG A 129 -10.85 -1.55 1.76
C ARG A 129 -12.11 -0.79 2.19
N VAL A 130 -12.08 0.54 2.12
CA VAL A 130 -13.20 1.44 2.40
C VAL A 130 -13.38 2.44 1.27
N GLY A 131 -14.60 2.78 0.96
CA GLY A 131 -14.94 3.79 -0.06
C GLY A 131 -15.06 3.23 -1.46
#